data_2ca9469c0fba813bd5844153f60159bb
#
_entry.id   2ca9469c0fba813bd5844153f60159bb
#
_cell.length_a   1.000
_cell.length_b   1.000
_cell.length_c   1.000
_cell.angle_alpha   90.00
_cell.angle_beta   90.00
_cell.angle_gamma   90.00
#
_symmetry.space_group_name_H-M   'P 1'
#
loop_
_entity.id
_entity.type
_entity.pdbx_description
1 polymer ?
#
loop_
_entity_poly.entity_id
_entity_poly.type
_entity_poly.pdbx_seq_one_letter_code
_entity_poly.pdbx_strand_id
1 'polypeptide(L)'
;YETGRVGRLRVFSPQFDEDEMPVGTLFREEEDMPPLERKALDLCRGRVLDVGAGAGCHSLALQRRGLDVTAVDISPLSVDVMRRRGVRQAWEADVFDEAFAGCYDTVLMLMNGSGIIGRLERMPLFFRRMKQLLAPSGCVLVDSSDLRYIYEDEDGALDIDLNAGYYGELDFRMQYKRVKGAPFPWLYVDFDTLAYYAQENGFRAERLQDGEHYDYLARLSVTL
;
A
#
# COMPACT_ATOMS: atom_id res chain seq x y z
N TYR A 1 -15.05 12.82 8.98
CA TYR A 1 -16.06 12.15 8.17
C TYR A 1 -17.47 12.71 8.43
N GLU A 2 -17.96 12.63 9.67
CA GLU A 2 -19.36 12.99 10.02
C GLU A 2 -19.75 14.45 9.73
N THR A 3 -18.81 15.37 9.76
CA THR A 3 -19.09 16.81 9.57
C THR A 3 -19.02 17.26 8.12
N GLY A 4 -18.60 16.39 7.17
CA GLY A 4 -18.37 16.74 5.76
C GLY A 4 -17.29 17.80 5.52
N ARG A 5 -16.56 18.21 6.57
CA ARG A 5 -15.50 19.21 6.44
C ARG A 5 -14.22 18.53 5.95
N VAL A 6 -13.72 19.03 4.82
CA VAL A 6 -12.44 18.60 4.29
C VAL A 6 -11.34 19.07 5.24
N GLY A 7 -10.62 18.12 5.84
CA GLY A 7 -9.42 18.39 6.63
C GLY A 7 -8.19 18.37 5.74
N ARG A 8 -7.12 19.06 6.18
CA ARG A 8 -5.80 18.95 5.57
C ARG A 8 -4.91 18.13 6.48
N LEU A 9 -4.28 17.13 5.91
CA LEU A 9 -3.28 16.30 6.58
C LEU A 9 -1.91 16.71 6.08
N ARG A 10 -1.10 17.29 6.97
CA ARG A 10 0.28 17.68 6.66
C ARG A 10 1.18 16.47 6.77
N VAL A 11 2.03 16.30 5.78
CA VAL A 11 3.00 15.20 5.68
C VAL A 11 4.39 15.79 5.75
N PHE A 12 5.23 15.25 6.62
CA PHE A 12 6.61 15.67 6.81
C PHE A 12 7.54 14.50 6.55
N SER A 13 8.63 14.77 5.87
CA SER A 13 9.75 13.85 5.69
C SER A 13 11.06 14.61 5.84
N PRO A 14 12.13 13.99 6.36
CA PRO A 14 13.46 14.59 6.31
C PRO A 14 14.01 14.76 4.89
N GLN A 15 13.48 14.02 3.91
CA GLN A 15 13.96 13.98 2.54
C GLN A 15 13.20 14.92 1.59
N PHE A 16 12.04 15.46 2.01
CA PHE A 16 11.19 16.31 1.18
C PHE A 16 10.67 17.53 1.93
N ASP A 17 10.28 18.55 1.17
CA ASP A 17 9.51 19.66 1.69
C ASP A 17 8.17 19.17 2.27
N GLU A 18 7.62 19.98 3.18
CA GLU A 18 6.30 19.72 3.73
C GLU A 18 5.24 19.66 2.62
N ASP A 19 4.42 18.60 2.65
CA ASP A 19 3.32 18.40 1.71
C ASP A 19 1.97 18.27 2.43
N GLU A 20 0.88 18.43 1.70
CA GLU A 20 -0.49 18.27 2.20
C GLU A 20 -1.20 17.14 1.45
N MET A 21 -1.59 16.11 2.16
CA MET A 21 -2.44 15.05 1.60
C MET A 21 -3.91 15.48 1.70
N PRO A 22 -4.64 15.55 0.56
CA PRO A 22 -6.07 15.79 0.56
C PRO A 22 -6.81 14.62 1.22
N VAL A 23 -7.43 14.86 2.38
CA VAL A 23 -8.17 13.81 3.10
C VAL A 23 -9.29 13.20 2.25
N GLY A 24 -9.84 13.96 1.31
CA GLY A 24 -10.86 13.47 0.36
C GLY A 24 -10.43 12.24 -0.43
N THR A 25 -9.14 12.10 -0.72
CA THR A 25 -8.56 10.94 -1.42
C THR A 25 -8.88 9.62 -0.71
N LEU A 26 -8.95 9.62 0.62
CA LEU A 26 -9.27 8.43 1.41
C LEU A 26 -10.78 8.04 1.35
N PHE A 27 -11.62 8.94 0.85
CA PHE A 27 -13.08 8.77 0.84
C PHE A 27 -13.67 8.73 -0.57
N ARG A 28 -12.83 8.73 -1.59
CA ARG A 28 -13.27 8.75 -2.99
C ARG A 28 -14.07 7.50 -3.36
N GLU A 29 -14.92 7.68 -4.35
CA GLU A 29 -15.64 6.59 -4.99
C GLU A 29 -14.78 5.94 -6.07
N GLU A 30 -15.22 4.79 -6.58
CA GLU A 30 -14.44 4.00 -7.54
C GLU A 30 -14.15 4.75 -8.86
N GLU A 31 -15.11 5.54 -9.32
CA GLU A 31 -14.99 6.37 -10.53
C GLU A 31 -13.92 7.45 -10.44
N ASP A 32 -13.62 7.91 -9.21
CA ASP A 32 -12.60 8.93 -8.92
C ASP A 32 -11.21 8.32 -8.64
N MET A 33 -11.09 6.99 -8.67
CA MET A 33 -9.81 6.31 -8.46
C MET A 33 -8.91 6.40 -9.69
N PRO A 34 -7.59 6.53 -9.53
CA PRO A 34 -6.63 6.46 -10.62
C PRO A 34 -6.76 5.17 -11.44
N PRO A 35 -6.36 5.18 -12.73
CA PRO A 35 -6.44 3.99 -13.59
C PRO A 35 -5.72 2.76 -13.01
N LEU A 36 -4.59 2.96 -12.34
CA LEU A 36 -3.81 1.90 -11.71
C LEU A 36 -4.59 1.19 -10.60
N GLU A 37 -5.26 1.96 -9.73
CA GLU A 37 -6.11 1.40 -8.67
C GLU A 37 -7.31 0.66 -9.25
N ARG A 38 -8.01 1.24 -10.22
CA ARG A 38 -9.14 0.58 -10.90
C ARG A 38 -8.72 -0.73 -11.54
N LYS A 39 -7.53 -0.75 -12.18
CA LYS A 39 -6.95 -1.98 -12.73
C LYS A 39 -6.72 -3.04 -11.67
N ALA A 40 -6.21 -2.66 -10.49
CA ALA A 40 -6.03 -3.59 -9.38
C ALA A 40 -7.38 -4.14 -8.90
N LEU A 41 -8.41 -3.29 -8.75
CA LEU A 41 -9.76 -3.74 -8.38
C LEU A 41 -10.37 -4.70 -9.42
N ASP A 42 -10.13 -4.48 -10.72
CA ASP A 42 -10.59 -5.36 -11.79
C ASP A 42 -9.95 -6.75 -11.76
N LEU A 43 -8.76 -6.85 -11.19
CA LEU A 43 -8.00 -8.10 -11.04
C LEU A 43 -8.29 -8.84 -9.74
N CYS A 44 -8.96 -8.21 -8.78
CA CYS A 44 -9.38 -8.86 -7.54
C CYS A 44 -10.38 -9.98 -7.80
N ARG A 45 -10.18 -11.09 -7.10
CA ARG A 45 -11.05 -12.28 -7.19
C ARG A 45 -11.15 -13.00 -5.86
N GLY A 46 -12.22 -13.75 -5.69
CA GLY A 46 -12.46 -14.61 -4.54
C GLY A 46 -12.51 -13.84 -3.22
N ARG A 47 -11.87 -14.36 -2.21
CA ARG A 47 -11.70 -13.71 -0.91
C ARG A 47 -10.56 -12.70 -0.98
N VAL A 48 -10.86 -11.45 -0.70
CA VAL A 48 -9.89 -10.34 -0.80
C VAL A 48 -9.51 -9.86 0.60
N LEU A 49 -8.22 -9.72 0.84
CA LEU A 49 -7.65 -9.02 1.99
C LEU A 49 -7.19 -7.63 1.52
N ASP A 50 -7.81 -6.58 2.02
CA ASP A 50 -7.41 -5.18 1.78
C ASP A 50 -6.55 -4.71 2.95
N VAL A 51 -5.24 -4.56 2.73
CA VAL A 51 -4.23 -4.28 3.76
C VAL A 51 -3.92 -2.79 3.82
N GLY A 52 -4.00 -2.20 5.01
CA GLY A 52 -3.86 -0.75 5.18
C GLY A 52 -5.05 0.00 4.60
N ALA A 53 -6.25 -0.55 4.79
CA ALA A 53 -7.48 -0.13 4.10
C ALA A 53 -7.92 1.31 4.40
N GLY A 54 -7.34 1.98 5.39
CA GLY A 54 -7.59 3.38 5.74
C GLY A 54 -9.07 3.67 6.01
N ALA A 55 -9.71 4.48 5.15
CA ALA A 55 -11.14 4.76 5.25
C ALA A 55 -12.00 3.75 4.46
N GLY A 56 -11.41 2.74 3.82
CA GLY A 56 -12.10 1.62 3.17
C GLY A 56 -12.65 1.93 1.78
N CYS A 57 -12.07 2.85 1.02
CA CYS A 57 -12.57 3.18 -0.33
C CYS A 57 -12.50 1.97 -1.27
N HIS A 58 -11.38 1.24 -1.30
CA HIS A 58 -11.22 0.02 -2.10
C HIS A 58 -12.11 -1.11 -1.59
N SER A 59 -12.14 -1.33 -0.27
CA SER A 59 -13.01 -2.34 0.34
C SER A 59 -14.48 -2.15 -0.02
N LEU A 60 -14.98 -0.91 0.00
CA LEU A 60 -16.37 -0.61 -0.36
C LEU A 60 -16.63 -0.83 -1.85
N ALA A 61 -15.70 -0.44 -2.71
CA ALA A 61 -15.80 -0.68 -4.15
C ALA A 61 -15.87 -2.19 -4.44
N LEU A 62 -14.98 -2.99 -3.85
CA LEU A 62 -14.98 -4.44 -4.00
C LEU A 62 -16.23 -5.12 -3.43
N GLN A 63 -16.74 -4.64 -2.28
CA GLN A 63 -18.01 -5.11 -1.72
C GLN A 63 -19.20 -4.83 -2.66
N ARG A 64 -19.24 -3.66 -3.32
CA ARG A 64 -20.29 -3.35 -4.32
C ARG A 64 -20.20 -4.26 -5.54
N ARG A 65 -19.01 -4.73 -5.89
CA ARG A 65 -18.79 -5.73 -6.95
C ARG A 65 -19.14 -7.17 -6.52
N GLY A 66 -19.57 -7.35 -5.25
CA GLY A 66 -20.01 -8.66 -4.72
C GLY A 66 -18.89 -9.54 -4.19
N LEU A 67 -17.68 -9.02 -4.01
CA LEU A 67 -16.56 -9.79 -3.45
C LEU A 67 -16.65 -9.91 -1.92
N ASP A 68 -16.06 -10.99 -1.40
CA ASP A 68 -15.87 -11.20 0.04
C ASP A 68 -14.58 -10.50 0.46
N VAL A 69 -14.72 -9.37 1.19
CA VAL A 69 -13.61 -8.47 1.53
C VAL A 69 -13.39 -8.42 3.03
N THR A 70 -12.17 -8.74 3.44
CA THR A 70 -11.64 -8.46 4.78
C THR A 70 -10.72 -7.24 4.69
N ALA A 71 -11.06 -6.17 5.39
CA ALA A 71 -10.26 -4.95 5.47
C ALA A 71 -9.48 -4.92 6.79
N VAL A 72 -8.18 -4.64 6.74
CA VAL A 72 -7.35 -4.50 7.94
C VAL A 72 -6.59 -3.19 7.94
N ASP A 73 -6.48 -2.60 9.13
CA ASP A 73 -5.67 -1.41 9.36
C ASP A 73 -5.13 -1.45 10.80
N ILE A 74 -3.94 -0.93 11.03
CA ILE A 74 -3.34 -0.83 12.37
C ILE A 74 -3.98 0.29 13.21
N SER A 75 -4.69 1.21 12.57
CA SER A 75 -5.34 2.36 13.23
C SER A 75 -6.77 2.00 13.67
N PRO A 76 -7.07 1.99 14.97
CA PRO A 76 -8.43 1.77 15.46
C PRO A 76 -9.41 2.82 14.95
N LEU A 77 -8.92 4.05 14.68
CA LEU A 77 -9.77 5.12 14.13
C LEU A 77 -10.13 4.85 12.66
N SER A 78 -9.21 4.31 11.86
CA SER A 78 -9.48 3.86 10.50
C SER A 78 -10.54 2.77 10.50
N VAL A 79 -10.40 1.78 11.38
CA VAL A 79 -11.35 0.67 11.52
C VAL A 79 -12.75 1.17 11.92
N ASP A 80 -12.84 2.12 12.86
CA ASP A 80 -14.13 2.73 13.23
C ASP A 80 -14.77 3.46 12.04
N VAL A 81 -13.99 4.22 11.26
CA VAL A 81 -14.45 4.88 10.04
C VAL A 81 -14.94 3.86 9.01
N MET A 82 -14.17 2.81 8.74
CA MET A 82 -14.57 1.74 7.82
C MET A 82 -15.92 1.13 8.20
N ARG A 83 -16.10 0.79 9.48
CA ARG A 83 -17.38 0.23 10.00
C ARG A 83 -18.54 1.19 9.83
N ARG A 84 -18.36 2.47 10.13
CA ARG A 84 -19.39 3.51 9.93
C ARG A 84 -19.73 3.75 8.47
N ARG A 85 -18.80 3.52 7.56
CA ARG A 85 -19.02 3.58 6.12
C ARG A 85 -19.67 2.32 5.55
N GLY A 86 -19.78 1.23 6.32
CA GLY A 86 -20.44 0.00 5.90
C GLY A 86 -19.50 -1.09 5.38
N VAL A 87 -18.21 -1.01 5.68
CA VAL A 87 -17.30 -2.14 5.45
C VAL A 87 -17.69 -3.28 6.39
N ARG A 88 -18.05 -4.44 5.83
CA ARG A 88 -18.66 -5.56 6.58
C ARG A 88 -17.68 -6.25 7.51
N GLN A 89 -16.45 -6.45 7.06
CA GLN A 89 -15.38 -7.13 7.80
C GLN A 89 -14.20 -6.17 7.91
N ALA A 90 -14.19 -5.34 8.95
CA ALA A 90 -13.12 -4.38 9.24
C ALA A 90 -12.48 -4.71 10.59
N TRP A 91 -11.16 -4.97 10.60
CA TRP A 91 -10.40 -5.43 11.76
C TRP A 91 -9.19 -4.54 12.03
N GLU A 92 -8.96 -4.26 13.30
CA GLU A 92 -7.70 -3.71 13.75
C GLU A 92 -6.67 -4.85 13.81
N ALA A 93 -5.70 -4.83 12.91
CA ALA A 93 -4.67 -5.85 12.84
C ALA A 93 -3.42 -5.34 12.13
N ASP A 94 -2.27 -5.79 12.58
CA ASP A 94 -1.02 -5.73 11.82
C ASP A 94 -0.91 -6.99 10.96
N VAL A 95 -0.79 -6.82 9.65
CA VAL A 95 -0.63 -7.95 8.72
C VAL A 95 0.63 -8.77 9.02
N PHE A 96 1.62 -8.18 9.69
CA PHE A 96 2.85 -8.86 10.10
C PHE A 96 2.71 -9.63 11.42
N ASP A 97 1.64 -9.41 12.19
CA ASP A 97 1.37 -10.20 13.39
C ASP A 97 0.95 -11.63 12.99
N GLU A 98 1.66 -12.63 13.51
CA GLU A 98 1.35 -14.05 13.24
C GLU A 98 -0.01 -14.49 13.83
N ALA A 99 -0.54 -13.76 14.80
CA ALA A 99 -1.88 -13.99 15.31
C ALA A 99 -2.98 -13.64 14.30
N PHE A 100 -2.71 -12.75 13.34
CA PHE A 100 -3.62 -12.50 12.24
C PHE A 100 -3.50 -13.63 11.22
N ALA A 101 -4.54 -14.42 11.05
CA ALA A 101 -4.59 -15.56 10.14
C ALA A 101 -5.75 -15.44 9.16
N GLY A 102 -5.60 -16.07 8.01
CA GLY A 102 -6.61 -16.10 6.96
C GLY A 102 -6.12 -16.90 5.75
N CYS A 103 -6.96 -16.97 4.73
CA CYS A 103 -6.62 -17.60 3.47
C CYS A 103 -7.36 -16.85 2.35
N TYR A 104 -6.62 -16.11 1.54
CA TYR A 104 -7.16 -15.14 0.59
C TYR A 104 -6.72 -15.44 -0.84
N ASP A 105 -7.65 -15.25 -1.78
CA ASP A 105 -7.36 -15.41 -3.20
C ASP A 105 -6.65 -14.17 -3.77
N THR A 106 -6.90 -13.02 -3.15
CA THR A 106 -6.22 -11.76 -3.47
C THR A 106 -5.85 -11.03 -2.18
N VAL A 107 -4.58 -10.61 -2.06
CA VAL A 107 -4.14 -9.61 -1.08
C VAL A 107 -3.93 -8.31 -1.84
N LEU A 108 -4.63 -7.26 -1.44
CA LEU A 108 -4.60 -5.93 -2.08
C LEU A 108 -3.84 -4.96 -1.18
N MET A 109 -2.85 -4.28 -1.74
CA MET A 109 -2.03 -3.27 -1.08
C MET A 109 -1.86 -2.08 -2.02
N LEU A 110 -2.65 -1.04 -1.86
CA LEU A 110 -2.71 0.12 -2.77
C LEU A 110 -2.41 1.45 -2.07
N MET A 111 -2.18 2.49 -2.88
CA MET A 111 -1.72 3.83 -2.48
C MET A 111 -0.27 3.80 -1.99
N ASN A 112 0.64 3.33 -2.83
CA ASN A 112 2.00 2.96 -2.47
C ASN A 112 1.98 1.91 -1.34
N GLY A 113 1.23 0.84 -1.57
CA GLY A 113 1.00 -0.22 -0.60
C GLY A 113 2.28 -0.94 -0.17
N SER A 114 3.33 -0.93 -1.00
CA SER A 114 4.67 -1.42 -0.61
C SER A 114 5.21 -0.70 0.64
N GLY A 115 4.76 0.53 0.89
CA GLY A 115 5.17 1.32 2.05
C GLY A 115 4.88 0.65 3.39
N ILE A 116 3.86 -0.18 3.48
CA ILE A 116 3.49 -0.94 4.68
C ILE A 116 4.63 -1.90 5.11
N ILE A 117 5.49 -2.33 4.17
CA ILE A 117 6.68 -3.14 4.47
C ILE A 117 7.67 -2.35 5.35
N GLY A 118 7.75 -1.05 5.13
CA GLY A 118 8.51 -0.08 5.91
C GLY A 118 9.98 0.04 5.49
N ARG A 119 10.74 -1.05 5.47
CA ARG A 119 12.16 -1.08 5.12
C ARG A 119 12.47 -2.29 4.23
N LEU A 120 13.48 -2.16 3.38
CA LEU A 120 13.90 -3.19 2.44
C LEU A 120 14.33 -4.50 3.15
N GLU A 121 14.97 -4.37 4.31
CA GLU A 121 15.36 -5.52 5.16
C GLU A 121 14.17 -6.38 5.61
N ARG A 122 12.95 -5.84 5.59
CA ARG A 122 11.72 -6.56 5.97
C ARG A 122 11.07 -7.33 4.80
N MET A 123 11.62 -7.24 3.59
CA MET A 123 11.08 -7.96 2.43
C MET A 123 10.97 -9.49 2.65
N PRO A 124 11.97 -10.19 3.25
CA PRO A 124 11.81 -11.62 3.53
C PRO A 124 10.66 -11.93 4.51
N LEU A 125 10.43 -11.05 5.51
CA LEU A 125 9.29 -11.17 6.42
C LEU A 125 7.98 -10.98 5.65
N PHE A 126 7.89 -9.97 4.79
CA PHE A 126 6.72 -9.71 3.95
C PHE A 126 6.35 -10.93 3.10
N PHE A 127 7.29 -11.48 2.34
CA PHE A 127 7.01 -12.64 1.49
C PHE A 127 6.63 -13.88 2.30
N ARG A 128 7.25 -14.10 3.46
CA ARG A 128 6.85 -15.19 4.36
C ARG A 128 5.41 -15.03 4.82
N ARG A 129 5.00 -13.81 5.20
CA ARG A 129 3.61 -13.53 5.60
C ARG A 129 2.63 -13.71 4.46
N MET A 130 2.98 -13.25 3.26
CA MET A 130 2.12 -13.44 2.08
C MET A 130 1.91 -14.93 1.77
N LYS A 131 2.94 -15.78 1.89
CA LYS A 131 2.77 -17.23 1.75
C LYS A 131 1.78 -17.84 2.74
N GLN A 132 1.73 -17.33 3.97
CA GLN A 132 0.81 -17.83 5.01
C GLN A 132 -0.64 -17.37 4.77
N LEU A 133 -0.84 -16.24 4.13
CA LEU A 133 -2.15 -15.61 3.93
C LEU A 133 -2.78 -15.94 2.57
N LEU A 134 -1.97 -16.33 1.58
CA LEU A 134 -2.47 -16.64 0.24
C LEU A 134 -3.04 -18.04 0.14
N ALA A 135 -4.16 -18.16 -0.55
CA ALA A 135 -4.67 -19.43 -1.05
C ALA A 135 -3.70 -20.01 -2.11
N PRO A 136 -3.75 -21.33 -2.43
CA PRO A 136 -2.80 -21.99 -3.34
C PRO A 136 -2.61 -21.31 -4.71
N SER A 137 -3.64 -20.65 -5.24
CA SER A 137 -3.59 -19.88 -6.50
C SER A 137 -3.77 -18.38 -6.29
N GLY A 138 -3.58 -17.92 -5.06
CA GLY A 138 -3.74 -16.53 -4.70
C GLY A 138 -2.58 -15.66 -5.19
N CYS A 139 -2.81 -14.35 -5.18
CA CYS A 139 -1.78 -13.37 -5.53
C CYS A 139 -1.86 -12.13 -4.64
N VAL A 140 -0.75 -11.42 -4.57
CA VAL A 140 -0.71 -10.05 -4.05
C VAL A 140 -0.79 -9.10 -5.22
N LEU A 141 -1.65 -8.08 -5.12
CA LEU A 141 -1.66 -6.92 -5.99
C LEU A 141 -1.14 -5.75 -5.16
N VAL A 142 0.01 -5.22 -5.53
CA VAL A 142 0.70 -4.16 -4.79
C VAL A 142 1.15 -3.09 -5.76
N ASP A 143 0.96 -1.83 -5.37
CA ASP A 143 1.56 -0.70 -6.06
C ASP A 143 2.76 -0.13 -5.30
N SER A 144 3.64 0.51 -6.05
CA SER A 144 4.78 1.26 -5.54
C SER A 144 5.21 2.29 -6.56
N SER A 145 6.15 3.14 -6.18
CA SER A 145 6.76 4.13 -7.07
C SER A 145 8.28 3.97 -7.04
N ASP A 146 8.91 4.24 -8.19
CA ASP A 146 10.36 4.36 -8.27
C ASP A 146 10.76 5.81 -8.01
N LEU A 147 11.44 6.07 -6.91
CA LEU A 147 11.83 7.41 -6.50
C LEU A 147 13.16 7.87 -7.10
N ARG A 148 13.76 7.14 -8.07
CA ARG A 148 15.02 7.56 -8.70
C ARG A 148 14.98 8.97 -9.26
N TYR A 149 13.84 9.38 -9.83
CA TYR A 149 13.67 10.71 -10.42
C TYR A 149 13.98 11.88 -9.47
N ILE A 150 13.91 11.65 -8.16
CA ILE A 150 14.20 12.69 -7.16
C ILE A 150 15.70 12.96 -7.04
N TYR A 151 16.50 11.96 -7.42
CA TYR A 151 17.96 11.97 -7.35
C TYR A 151 18.59 12.17 -8.73
N GLU A 152 17.79 12.44 -9.75
CA GLU A 152 18.24 12.69 -11.13
C GLU A 152 18.46 14.20 -11.32
N ASP A 153 19.66 14.56 -11.77
CA ASP A 153 19.99 15.94 -12.09
C ASP A 153 19.49 16.36 -13.50
N GLU A 154 19.71 17.60 -13.88
CA GLU A 154 19.27 18.16 -15.18
C GLU A 154 19.93 17.43 -16.39
N ASP A 155 21.07 16.78 -16.20
CA ASP A 155 21.80 16.01 -17.21
C ASP A 155 21.45 14.52 -17.22
N GLY A 156 20.54 14.07 -16.32
CA GLY A 156 20.11 12.67 -16.17
C GLY A 156 21.08 11.80 -15.37
N ALA A 157 22.04 12.40 -14.65
CA ALA A 157 22.91 11.66 -13.75
C ALA A 157 22.23 11.48 -12.38
N LEU A 158 22.45 10.31 -11.77
CA LEU A 158 21.84 9.97 -10.47
C LEU A 158 22.84 10.30 -9.34
N ASP A 159 22.44 11.21 -8.44
CA ASP A 159 23.18 11.52 -7.21
C ASP A 159 22.58 10.75 -6.03
N ILE A 160 22.85 9.45 -5.98
CA ILE A 160 22.39 8.56 -4.91
C ILE A 160 23.59 8.20 -4.03
N ASP A 161 23.51 8.54 -2.73
CA ASP A 161 24.50 8.08 -1.75
C ASP A 161 24.31 6.59 -1.47
N LEU A 162 25.17 5.76 -2.05
CA LEU A 162 25.13 4.31 -1.87
C LEU A 162 25.42 3.85 -0.43
N ASN A 163 25.89 4.75 0.45
CA ASN A 163 26.12 4.44 1.87
C ASN A 163 24.91 4.81 2.75
N ALA A 164 23.94 5.56 2.23
CA ALA A 164 22.76 5.99 2.98
C ALA A 164 21.65 4.93 3.04
N GLY A 165 21.86 3.74 2.46
CA GLY A 165 20.83 2.71 2.35
C GLY A 165 20.07 2.75 1.02
N TYR A 166 18.92 2.09 0.97
CA TYR A 166 18.12 2.07 -0.25
C TYR A 166 17.37 3.40 -0.41
N TYR A 167 17.49 4.02 -1.59
CA TYR A 167 16.97 5.37 -1.88
C TYR A 167 15.44 5.52 -1.74
N GLY A 168 14.69 4.42 -1.77
CA GLY A 168 13.24 4.40 -1.60
C GLY A 168 12.78 4.23 -0.15
N GLU A 169 13.68 4.19 0.83
CA GLU A 169 13.34 4.14 2.25
C GLU A 169 13.16 5.54 2.82
N LEU A 170 11.93 5.91 3.13
CA LEU A 170 11.60 7.21 3.69
C LEU A 170 11.05 7.10 5.11
N ASP A 171 11.18 8.19 5.85
CA ASP A 171 10.50 8.38 7.12
C ASP A 171 9.45 9.49 6.99
N PHE A 172 8.22 9.16 7.34
CA PHE A 172 7.12 10.11 7.34
C PHE A 172 6.61 10.40 8.75
N ARG A 173 6.09 11.59 8.92
CA ARG A 173 5.29 11.98 10.08
C ARG A 173 4.08 12.76 9.59
N MET A 174 2.90 12.38 10.03
CA MET A 174 1.67 13.06 9.70
C MET A 174 1.22 13.98 10.83
N GLN A 175 0.60 15.09 10.48
CA GLN A 175 0.01 16.03 11.44
C GLN A 175 -1.36 16.52 10.97
N TYR A 176 -2.34 16.40 11.85
CA TYR A 176 -3.66 17.00 11.67
C TYR A 176 -3.91 18.07 12.73
N LYS A 177 -3.99 19.35 12.32
CA LYS A 177 -4.09 20.49 13.23
C LYS A 177 -2.95 20.47 14.27
N ARG A 178 -3.30 20.27 15.56
CA ARG A 178 -2.33 20.20 16.69
C ARG A 178 -1.92 18.78 17.02
N VAL A 179 -2.56 17.77 16.44
CA VAL A 179 -2.23 16.37 16.68
C VAL A 179 -1.09 15.96 15.77
N LYS A 180 0.05 15.61 16.36
CA LYS A 180 1.23 15.11 15.67
C LYS A 180 1.32 13.61 15.87
N GLY A 181 1.42 12.85 14.78
CA GLY A 181 1.73 11.42 14.81
C GLY A 181 3.19 11.14 15.15
N ALA A 182 3.48 9.91 15.52
CA ALA A 182 4.86 9.43 15.59
C ALA A 182 5.45 9.30 14.17
N PRO A 183 6.78 9.40 14.01
CA PRO A 183 7.43 9.03 12.77
C PRO A 183 7.22 7.54 12.46
N PHE A 184 7.10 7.22 11.17
CA PHE A 184 6.99 5.83 10.70
C PHE A 184 7.76 5.66 9.38
N PRO A 185 8.37 4.48 9.17
CA PRO A 185 9.05 4.17 7.93
C PRO A 185 8.03 3.84 6.83
N TRP A 186 8.40 4.15 5.58
CA TRP A 186 7.61 3.87 4.39
C TRP A 186 8.53 3.49 3.25
N LEU A 187 8.28 2.35 2.62
CA LEU A 187 9.11 1.83 1.55
C LEU A 187 8.48 2.11 0.18
N TYR A 188 9.19 2.86 -0.63
CA TYR A 188 8.97 2.93 -2.07
C TYR A 188 9.99 2.01 -2.74
N VAL A 189 9.54 0.96 -3.38
CA VAL A 189 10.46 0.00 -4.00
C VAL A 189 10.30 0.05 -5.52
N ASP A 190 11.41 0.17 -6.26
CA ASP A 190 11.40 0.01 -7.71
C ASP A 190 11.07 -1.43 -8.10
N PHE A 191 10.58 -1.61 -9.34
CA PHE A 191 10.10 -2.92 -9.77
C PHE A 191 11.21 -3.98 -9.84
N ASP A 192 12.42 -3.62 -10.23
CA ASP A 192 13.52 -4.59 -10.38
C ASP A 192 13.96 -5.11 -9.01
N THR A 193 14.04 -4.21 -8.01
CA THR A 193 14.30 -4.57 -6.62
C THR A 193 13.18 -5.44 -6.04
N LEU A 194 11.90 -5.09 -6.29
CA LEU A 194 10.76 -5.91 -5.88
C LEU A 194 10.83 -7.30 -6.50
N ALA A 195 11.12 -7.39 -7.81
CA ALA A 195 11.22 -8.66 -8.53
C ALA A 195 12.37 -9.53 -8.03
N TYR A 196 13.52 -8.93 -7.73
CA TYR A 196 14.63 -9.62 -7.11
C TYR A 196 14.25 -10.27 -5.78
N TYR A 197 13.69 -9.49 -4.85
CA TYR A 197 13.26 -10.03 -3.55
C TYR A 197 12.12 -11.05 -3.68
N ALA A 198 11.22 -10.88 -4.64
CA ALA A 198 10.18 -11.85 -4.94
C ALA A 198 10.79 -13.21 -5.34
N GLN A 199 11.75 -13.21 -6.27
CA GLN A 199 12.43 -14.42 -6.73
C GLN A 199 13.17 -15.12 -5.59
N GLU A 200 13.95 -14.39 -4.80
CA GLU A 200 14.70 -14.91 -3.65
C GLU A 200 13.79 -15.54 -2.59
N ASN A 201 12.52 -15.12 -2.54
CA ASN A 201 11.54 -15.65 -1.58
C ASN A 201 10.50 -16.59 -2.21
N GLY A 202 10.73 -17.08 -3.44
CA GLY A 202 9.87 -18.06 -4.11
C GLY A 202 8.53 -17.47 -4.59
N PHE A 203 8.59 -16.21 -5.05
CA PHE A 203 7.50 -15.57 -5.78
C PHE A 203 7.97 -15.16 -7.18
N ARG A 204 7.03 -15.03 -8.07
CA ARG A 204 7.19 -14.35 -9.35
C ARG A 204 6.52 -12.99 -9.24
N ALA A 205 7.25 -11.94 -9.63
CA ALA A 205 6.69 -10.60 -9.83
C ALA A 205 6.36 -10.39 -11.30
N GLU A 206 5.22 -9.78 -11.57
CA GLU A 206 4.78 -9.36 -12.90
C GLU A 206 4.34 -7.90 -12.82
N ARG A 207 4.94 -7.04 -13.66
CA ARG A 207 4.55 -5.64 -13.78
C ARG A 207 3.32 -5.57 -14.68
N LEU A 208 2.19 -5.14 -14.13
CA LEU A 208 0.88 -5.19 -14.80
C LEU A 208 0.54 -3.90 -15.52
N GLN A 209 0.92 -2.78 -14.94
CA GLN A 209 0.62 -1.45 -15.46
C GLN A 209 1.58 -0.42 -14.86
N ASP A 210 1.94 0.57 -15.67
CA ASP A 210 2.62 1.79 -15.22
C ASP A 210 1.59 2.87 -14.98
N GLY A 211 1.83 3.69 -13.96
CA GLY A 211 1.08 4.90 -13.71
C GLY A 211 1.72 6.12 -14.37
N GLU A 212 1.24 7.32 -14.00
CA GLU A 212 1.65 8.58 -14.64
C GLU A 212 2.97 9.15 -14.05
N HIS A 213 3.31 8.76 -12.81
CA HIS A 213 4.39 9.36 -12.04
C HIS A 213 5.34 8.32 -11.45
N TYR A 214 5.99 7.51 -12.31
CA TYR A 214 6.92 6.45 -11.90
C TYR A 214 6.33 5.39 -10.98
N ASP A 215 5.02 5.41 -10.77
CA ASP A 215 4.28 4.42 -10.06
C ASP A 215 3.94 3.22 -10.96
N TYR A 216 3.80 2.06 -10.35
CA TYR A 216 3.46 0.83 -11.05
C TYR A 216 2.58 -0.08 -10.20
N LEU A 217 1.80 -0.94 -10.86
CA LEU A 217 1.08 -2.05 -10.25
C LEU A 217 1.81 -3.35 -10.54
N ALA A 218 2.08 -4.13 -9.51
CA ALA A 218 2.65 -5.47 -9.63
C ALA A 218 1.71 -6.55 -9.12
N ARG A 219 1.81 -7.74 -9.73
CA ARG A 219 1.27 -8.98 -9.22
C ARG A 219 2.41 -9.85 -8.70
N LEU A 220 2.26 -10.34 -7.46
CA LEU A 220 3.17 -11.31 -6.86
C LEU A 220 2.43 -12.64 -6.70
N SER A 221 2.97 -13.71 -7.25
CA SER A 221 2.40 -15.06 -7.19
C SER A 221 3.44 -16.05 -6.72
N VAL A 222 3.04 -17.02 -5.89
CA VAL A 222 3.95 -18.08 -5.42
C VAL A 222 4.41 -18.92 -6.61
N THR A 223 5.73 -19.13 -6.74
CA THR A 223 6.28 -20.09 -7.71
C THR A 223 6.07 -21.50 -7.20
N LEU A 224 5.49 -22.35 -8.04
CA LEU A 224 5.27 -23.79 -7.78
C LEU A 224 6.59 -24.57 -7.86
#